data_4f00aa5c1c48ca1ed7fa7ca34760f25b
#
_entry.id   4f00aa5c1c48ca1ed7fa7ca34760f25b
#
_cell.length_a   1.000
_cell.length_b   1.000
_cell.length_c   1.000
_cell.angle_alpha   90.00
_cell.angle_beta   90.00
_cell.angle_gamma   90.00
#
_symmetry.space_group_name_H-M   'P 1'
#
loop_
_entity.id
_entity.type
_entity.pdbx_description
1 polymer ?
#
loop_
_entity_poly.entity_id
_entity_poly.type
_entity_poly.pdbx_seq_one_letter_code
_entity_poly.pdbx_strand_id
1 'polypeptide(L)'
;MSCRLVQNIKHTDEYNAGGIKAIYLLDIEDFVAYRFRDDELYTSCFAEQIVAVSEYIELGAADGSSFTESYENGIFKQELTTFVRSLDAGKLSSLLSASVNKYLVTYTTMQGRAFSFGTEGGASLSFTQVTGKAGEGSGYNITLFKNSIYPLFEVSVDEINKSPKWILENGIWEDGRIWTRNGIWKTN
;
A
#
# COMPACT_ATOMS: atom_id res chain seq x y z
N MET A 1 15.43 25.05 -16.55
CA MET A 1 15.36 23.80 -17.34
C MET A 1 13.97 23.70 -17.95
N SER A 2 13.87 23.53 -19.25
CA SER A 2 12.57 23.32 -19.91
C SER A 2 12.21 21.85 -19.80
N CYS A 3 11.20 21.51 -19.00
CA CYS A 3 10.64 20.16 -18.96
C CYS A 3 9.92 19.90 -20.29
N ARG A 4 10.53 19.15 -21.18
CA ARG A 4 9.93 18.73 -22.44
C ARG A 4 9.61 17.24 -22.38
N LEU A 5 8.45 16.86 -22.91
CA LEU A 5 8.13 15.44 -23.11
C LEU A 5 9.17 14.84 -24.08
N VAL A 6 9.91 13.85 -23.64
CA VAL A 6 11.03 13.24 -24.39
C VAL A 6 10.62 11.97 -25.10
N GLN A 7 9.47 11.38 -24.70
CA GLN A 7 8.95 10.12 -25.23
C GLN A 7 7.49 10.27 -25.66
N ASN A 8 7.11 9.51 -26.66
CA ASN A 8 5.71 9.40 -27.05
C ASN A 8 4.96 8.55 -26.01
N ILE A 9 3.83 9.06 -25.54
CA ILE A 9 2.89 8.27 -24.75
C ILE A 9 2.11 7.40 -25.72
N LYS A 10 2.44 6.11 -25.78
CA LYS A 10 1.78 5.15 -26.67
C LYS A 10 0.54 4.59 -25.98
N HIS A 11 -0.55 4.51 -26.75
CA HIS A 11 -1.68 3.71 -26.34
C HIS A 11 -1.37 2.24 -26.61
N THR A 12 -1.60 1.37 -25.62
CA THR A 12 -1.51 -0.08 -25.79
C THR A 12 -2.91 -0.61 -26.05
N ASP A 13 -3.09 -1.30 -27.18
CA ASP A 13 -4.37 -1.92 -27.55
C ASP A 13 -4.67 -3.21 -26.75
N GLU A 14 -3.84 -3.54 -25.77
CA GLU A 14 -4.04 -4.70 -24.89
C GLU A 14 -5.22 -4.44 -23.95
N TYR A 15 -6.12 -5.43 -23.86
CA TYR A 15 -7.23 -5.41 -22.90
C TYR A 15 -6.67 -5.39 -21.50
N ASN A 16 -6.88 -4.28 -20.81
CA ASN A 16 -6.48 -4.07 -19.45
C ASN A 16 -7.71 -4.22 -18.55
N ALA A 17 -7.91 -5.41 -17.97
CA ALA A 17 -8.94 -5.64 -16.99
C ALA A 17 -8.58 -4.82 -15.73
N GLY A 18 -9.32 -3.76 -15.46
CA GLY A 18 -9.23 -3.02 -14.20
C GLY A 18 -9.61 -3.91 -13.00
N GLY A 19 -9.37 -3.41 -11.82
CA GLY A 19 -9.76 -4.04 -10.55
C GLY A 19 -8.60 -4.28 -9.62
N ILE A 20 -8.92 -4.23 -8.33
CA ILE A 20 -8.00 -4.46 -7.22
C ILE A 20 -8.26 -5.88 -6.70
N LYS A 21 -7.18 -6.65 -6.53
CA LYS A 21 -7.24 -8.03 -6.03
C LYS A 21 -7.12 -8.09 -4.51
N ALA A 22 -6.21 -7.32 -3.95
CA ALA A 22 -5.97 -7.28 -2.50
C ALA A 22 -5.44 -5.91 -2.09
N ILE A 23 -5.70 -5.53 -0.84
CA ILE A 23 -5.29 -4.26 -0.25
C ILE A 23 -4.55 -4.57 1.05
N TYR A 24 -3.38 -3.97 1.22
CA TYR A 24 -2.53 -4.16 2.38
C TYR A 24 -2.25 -2.80 3.03
N LEU A 25 -2.34 -2.78 4.35
CA LEU A 25 -2.04 -1.62 5.18
C LEU A 25 -0.80 -1.90 6.00
N LEU A 26 0.13 -0.96 6.02
CA LEU A 26 1.27 -0.95 6.91
C LEU A 26 1.21 0.32 7.73
N ASP A 27 1.35 0.22 9.04
CA ASP A 27 1.40 1.42 9.87
C ASP A 27 2.56 2.32 9.40
N ILE A 28 2.30 3.61 9.28
CA ILE A 28 3.31 4.53 8.75
C ILE A 28 4.52 4.65 9.68
N GLU A 29 4.34 4.41 10.99
CA GLU A 29 5.44 4.43 11.95
C GLU A 29 6.40 3.25 11.75
N ASP A 30 5.92 2.15 11.16
CA ASP A 30 6.71 0.96 10.85
C ASP A 30 7.32 1.00 9.44
N PHE A 31 6.94 1.96 8.61
CA PHE A 31 7.53 2.18 7.30
C PHE A 31 8.85 2.95 7.43
N VAL A 32 9.92 2.42 6.85
CA VAL A 32 11.24 3.04 6.90
C VAL A 32 11.57 3.75 5.58
N ALA A 33 11.51 3.03 4.46
CA ALA A 33 11.84 3.59 3.16
C ALA A 33 11.43 2.68 2.00
N TYR A 34 11.36 3.26 0.81
CA TYR A 34 11.47 2.50 -0.44
C TYR A 34 12.93 2.33 -0.84
N ARG A 35 13.26 1.17 -1.39
CA ARG A 35 14.51 0.97 -2.14
C ARG A 35 14.20 0.99 -3.62
N PHE A 36 14.84 1.91 -4.31
CA PHE A 36 14.80 2.02 -5.77
C PHE A 36 16.06 1.37 -6.34
N ARG A 37 16.05 1.05 -7.64
CA ARG A 37 17.28 0.69 -8.33
C ARG A 37 18.22 1.88 -8.39
N ASP A 38 19.51 1.62 -8.23
CA ASP A 38 20.53 2.68 -8.08
C ASP A 38 20.61 3.63 -9.28
N ASP A 39 20.28 3.16 -10.47
CA ASP A 39 20.37 3.89 -11.74
C ASP A 39 19.10 4.64 -12.13
N GLU A 40 17.99 4.44 -11.42
CA GLU A 40 16.67 4.97 -11.79
C GLU A 40 16.04 5.88 -10.71
N LEU A 41 16.80 6.32 -9.72
CA LEU A 41 16.31 7.02 -8.52
C LEU A 41 15.44 8.26 -8.83
N TYR A 42 15.65 8.89 -9.97
CA TYR A 42 14.96 10.14 -10.36
C TYR A 42 14.04 9.97 -11.57
N THR A 43 13.99 8.82 -12.20
CA THR A 43 13.24 8.59 -13.46
C THR A 43 12.18 7.54 -13.35
N SER A 44 12.23 6.66 -12.35
CA SER A 44 11.33 5.53 -12.15
C SER A 44 10.43 5.76 -10.93
N CYS A 45 9.14 5.54 -11.10
CA CYS A 45 8.19 5.42 -9.99
C CYS A 45 8.06 3.95 -9.53
N PHE A 46 9.10 3.13 -9.75
CA PHE A 46 9.15 1.73 -9.38
C PHE A 46 10.06 1.53 -8.17
N ALA A 47 9.48 1.01 -7.08
CA ALA A 47 10.21 0.61 -5.90
C ALA A 47 10.44 -0.91 -5.91
N GLU A 48 11.69 -1.31 -5.87
CA GLU A 48 12.07 -2.71 -5.85
C GLU A 48 11.76 -3.37 -4.51
N GLN A 49 11.81 -2.59 -3.43
CA GLN A 49 11.60 -3.07 -2.07
C GLN A 49 10.93 -2.02 -1.18
N ILE A 50 10.02 -2.50 -0.33
CA ILE A 50 9.46 -1.75 0.79
C ILE A 50 10.16 -2.22 2.06
N VAL A 51 10.82 -1.29 2.74
CA VAL A 51 11.52 -1.57 3.99
C VAL A 51 10.61 -1.20 5.14
N ALA A 52 10.24 -2.19 5.96
CA ALA A 52 9.33 -2.03 7.09
C ALA A 52 9.76 -2.89 8.29
N VAL A 53 9.30 -2.49 9.47
CA VAL A 53 9.61 -3.16 10.75
C VAL A 53 8.53 -4.18 11.13
N SER A 54 7.29 -3.98 10.69
CA SER A 54 6.15 -4.87 10.97
C SER A 54 5.59 -5.54 9.73
N GLU A 55 4.65 -6.45 9.95
CA GLU A 55 3.89 -7.12 8.89
C GLU A 55 2.73 -6.26 8.40
N TYR A 56 2.34 -6.49 7.15
CA TYR A 56 1.16 -5.87 6.57
C TYR A 56 -0.12 -6.46 7.17
N ILE A 57 -1.12 -5.61 7.28
CA ILE A 57 -2.49 -6.01 7.60
C ILE A 57 -3.26 -6.06 6.28
N GLU A 58 -3.85 -7.18 5.94
CA GLU A 58 -4.71 -7.31 4.78
C GLU A 58 -6.10 -6.73 5.09
N LEU A 59 -6.53 -5.78 4.26
CA LEU A 59 -7.87 -5.22 4.31
C LEU A 59 -8.75 -6.02 3.34
N GLY A 60 -9.42 -7.02 3.82
CA GLY A 60 -10.30 -7.97 3.15
C GLY A 60 -10.76 -7.73 1.70
N ALA A 61 -11.43 -8.71 1.14
CA ALA A 61 -11.67 -8.85 -0.29
C ALA A 61 -12.20 -7.59 -1.00
N ALA A 62 -11.61 -7.35 -2.12
CA ALA A 62 -11.68 -6.13 -2.89
C ALA A 62 -12.82 -6.06 -3.92
N ASP A 63 -13.94 -6.76 -3.71
CA ASP A 63 -15.09 -6.66 -4.60
C ASP A 63 -15.58 -5.20 -4.71
N GLY A 64 -15.50 -4.64 -5.91
CA GLY A 64 -15.89 -3.25 -6.17
C GLY A 64 -14.87 -2.20 -5.72
N SER A 65 -13.64 -2.60 -5.43
CA SER A 65 -12.58 -1.65 -5.07
C SER A 65 -12.07 -0.89 -6.28
N SER A 66 -11.79 0.39 -6.08
CA SER A 66 -11.22 1.26 -7.10
C SER A 66 -10.16 2.18 -6.49
N PHE A 67 -9.21 2.57 -7.33
CA PHE A 67 -8.22 3.59 -7.02
C PHE A 67 -8.26 4.71 -8.05
N THR A 68 -8.19 5.93 -7.58
CA THR A 68 -8.07 7.13 -8.41
C THR A 68 -6.92 7.99 -7.94
N GLU A 69 -6.16 8.50 -8.90
CA GLU A 69 -5.15 9.52 -8.67
C GLU A 69 -5.40 10.69 -9.62
N SER A 70 -5.46 11.89 -9.08
CA SER A 70 -5.49 13.12 -9.86
C SER A 70 -4.36 14.06 -9.48
N TYR A 71 -3.76 14.71 -10.47
CA TYR A 71 -2.69 15.69 -10.25
C TYR A 71 -3.21 17.10 -10.47
N GLU A 72 -3.20 17.90 -9.42
CA GLU A 72 -3.65 19.28 -9.45
C GLU A 72 -2.71 20.19 -8.64
N ASN A 73 -2.25 21.27 -9.25
CA ASN A 73 -1.44 22.28 -8.58
C ASN A 73 -0.19 21.74 -7.85
N GLY A 74 0.47 20.72 -8.41
CA GLY A 74 1.65 20.13 -7.79
C GLY A 74 1.38 19.06 -6.75
N ILE A 75 0.10 18.70 -6.53
CA ILE A 75 -0.32 17.72 -5.52
C ILE A 75 -1.04 16.57 -6.21
N PHE A 76 -0.68 15.35 -5.82
CA PHE A 76 -1.38 14.12 -6.18
C PHE A 76 -2.46 13.85 -5.14
N LYS A 77 -3.71 13.82 -5.57
CA LYS A 77 -4.84 13.40 -4.75
C LYS A 77 -5.09 11.92 -5.02
N GLN A 78 -4.81 11.11 -4.03
CA GLN A 78 -4.86 9.64 -4.09
C GLN A 78 -6.01 9.15 -3.24
N GLU A 79 -6.90 8.36 -3.82
CA GLU A 79 -8.07 7.83 -3.15
C GLU A 79 -8.29 6.37 -3.57
N LEU A 80 -8.38 5.48 -2.58
CA LEU A 80 -8.75 4.09 -2.76
C LEU A 80 -10.02 3.82 -1.99
N THR A 81 -11.04 3.31 -2.68
CA THR A 81 -12.31 2.92 -2.09
C THR A 81 -12.50 1.41 -2.15
N THR A 82 -13.05 0.83 -1.10
CA THR A 82 -13.38 -0.60 -1.04
C THR A 82 -14.62 -0.84 -0.19
N PHE A 83 -15.28 -1.98 -0.40
CA PHE A 83 -16.44 -2.38 0.37
C PHE A 83 -16.19 -3.69 1.10
N VAL A 84 -16.31 -3.66 2.42
CA VAL A 84 -16.20 -4.86 3.28
C VAL A 84 -17.58 -5.29 3.71
N ARG A 85 -17.99 -6.47 3.27
CA ARG A 85 -19.30 -7.06 3.59
C ARG A 85 -19.40 -7.48 5.06
N SER A 86 -20.63 -7.54 5.54
CA SER A 86 -21.03 -7.93 6.89
C SER A 86 -20.77 -6.84 7.94
N LEU A 87 -21.83 -6.54 8.66
CA LEU A 87 -21.81 -5.65 9.83
C LEU A 87 -21.64 -6.50 11.08
N ASP A 88 -20.53 -6.33 11.79
CA ASP A 88 -20.33 -6.95 13.10
C ASP A 88 -19.51 -6.02 14.03
N ALA A 89 -19.65 -6.23 15.34
CA ALA A 89 -19.01 -5.40 16.35
C ALA A 89 -17.47 -5.51 16.34
N GLY A 90 -16.92 -6.66 15.96
CA GLY A 90 -15.48 -6.86 15.88
C GLY A 90 -14.86 -6.05 14.76
N LYS A 91 -15.50 -6.07 13.57
CA LYS A 91 -15.06 -5.25 12.42
C LYS A 91 -15.18 -3.77 12.72
N LEU A 92 -16.28 -3.35 13.35
CA LEU A 92 -16.45 -1.95 13.74
C LEU A 92 -15.35 -1.49 14.69
N SER A 93 -15.04 -2.28 15.71
CA SER A 93 -13.94 -1.98 16.65
C SER A 93 -12.59 -1.88 15.94
N SER A 94 -12.30 -2.80 15.02
CA SER A 94 -11.07 -2.78 14.23
C SER A 94 -10.98 -1.55 13.33
N LEU A 95 -12.09 -1.16 12.68
CA LEU A 95 -12.14 0.02 11.82
C LEU A 95 -12.03 1.33 12.62
N LEU A 96 -12.62 1.39 13.81
CA LEU A 96 -12.45 2.55 14.71
C LEU A 96 -10.98 2.70 15.13
N SER A 97 -10.33 1.61 15.51
CA SER A 97 -8.90 1.64 15.83
C SER A 97 -8.06 2.02 14.61
N ALA A 98 -8.39 1.48 13.43
CA ALA A 98 -7.68 1.79 12.20
C ALA A 98 -7.87 3.25 11.75
N SER A 99 -9.00 3.88 12.02
CA SER A 99 -9.27 5.26 11.60
C SER A 99 -8.44 6.32 12.32
N VAL A 100 -7.83 5.98 13.44
CA VAL A 100 -6.95 6.87 14.23
C VAL A 100 -5.53 6.90 13.66
N ASN A 101 -5.10 5.80 13.06
CA ASN A 101 -3.74 5.63 12.54
C ASN A 101 -3.61 6.10 11.09
N LYS A 102 -2.37 6.17 10.63
CA LYS A 102 -2.01 6.48 9.24
C LYS A 102 -1.27 5.30 8.64
N TYR A 103 -1.48 5.07 7.35
CA TYR A 103 -0.99 3.86 6.70
C TYR A 103 -0.23 4.16 5.41
N LEU A 104 0.84 3.40 5.21
CA LEU A 104 1.28 3.09 3.86
C LEU A 104 0.30 2.09 3.27
N VAL A 105 -0.34 2.45 2.17
CA VAL A 105 -1.32 1.60 1.50
C VAL A 105 -0.69 0.96 0.30
N THR A 106 -0.76 -0.36 0.22
CA THR A 106 -0.28 -1.12 -0.94
C THR A 106 -1.43 -1.98 -1.46
N TYR A 107 -1.62 -2.01 -2.76
CA TYR A 107 -2.65 -2.85 -3.36
C TYR A 107 -2.12 -3.59 -4.59
N THR A 108 -2.69 -4.77 -4.84
CA THR A 108 -2.41 -5.56 -6.04
C THR A 108 -3.59 -5.49 -7.00
N THR A 109 -3.29 -5.38 -8.28
CA THR A 109 -4.29 -5.39 -9.34
C THR A 109 -4.59 -6.81 -9.81
N MET A 110 -5.72 -7.01 -10.49
CA MET A 110 -6.07 -8.29 -11.11
C MET A 110 -5.03 -8.75 -12.15
N GLN A 111 -4.22 -7.83 -12.68
CA GLN A 111 -3.13 -8.12 -13.61
C GLN A 111 -1.83 -8.56 -12.92
N GLY A 112 -1.80 -8.62 -11.60
CA GLY A 112 -0.61 -9.01 -10.85
C GLY A 112 0.43 -7.90 -10.69
N ARG A 113 0.07 -6.63 -10.89
CA ARG A 113 0.92 -5.49 -10.56
C ARG A 113 0.59 -4.98 -9.16
N ALA A 114 1.57 -4.48 -8.47
CA ALA A 114 1.39 -3.89 -7.14
C ALA A 114 1.74 -2.41 -7.15
N PHE A 115 0.98 -1.64 -6.38
CA PHE A 115 1.15 -0.19 -6.25
C PHE A 115 1.07 0.22 -4.79
N SER A 116 1.77 1.29 -4.44
CA SER A 116 1.82 1.80 -3.08
C SER A 116 1.75 3.33 -3.04
N PHE A 117 1.04 3.85 -2.03
CA PHE A 117 0.91 5.29 -1.77
C PHE A 117 0.86 5.59 -0.27
N GLY A 118 1.01 6.84 0.09
CA GLY A 118 0.95 7.28 1.49
C GLY A 118 2.30 7.35 2.20
N THR A 119 3.44 7.40 1.48
CA THR A 119 4.78 7.48 2.07
C THR A 119 5.02 8.72 2.92
N GLU A 120 4.38 9.83 2.59
CA GLU A 120 4.55 11.09 3.28
C GLU A 120 3.54 11.25 4.42
N GLY A 121 3.83 10.67 5.57
CA GLY A 121 2.99 10.75 6.77
C GLY A 121 1.71 9.92 6.71
N GLY A 122 1.62 8.97 5.81
CA GLY A 122 0.55 7.98 5.72
C GLY A 122 -0.76 8.47 5.10
N ALA A 123 -1.53 7.54 4.58
CA ALA A 123 -2.91 7.73 4.15
C ALA A 123 -3.88 7.64 5.34
N SER A 124 -4.94 8.42 5.29
CA SER A 124 -6.01 8.37 6.29
C SER A 124 -7.05 7.34 5.89
N LEU A 125 -7.56 6.59 6.86
CA LEU A 125 -8.68 5.69 6.68
C LEU A 125 -9.95 6.36 7.22
N SER A 126 -11.01 6.38 6.40
CA SER A 126 -12.35 6.72 6.81
C SER A 126 -13.31 5.61 6.40
N PHE A 127 -14.43 5.46 7.11
CA PHE A 127 -15.42 4.46 6.76
C PHE A 127 -16.83 4.95 7.02
N THR A 128 -17.79 4.39 6.26
CA THR A 128 -19.23 4.58 6.49
C THR A 128 -19.91 3.22 6.58
N GLN A 129 -20.82 3.10 7.53
CA GLN A 129 -21.66 1.92 7.68
C GLN A 129 -22.87 2.01 6.77
N VAL A 130 -23.12 0.97 6.00
CA VAL A 130 -24.23 0.91 5.06
C VAL A 130 -25.09 -0.32 5.37
N THR A 131 -26.36 -0.10 5.56
CA THR A 131 -27.37 -1.16 5.64
C THR A 131 -28.22 -1.07 4.39
N GLY A 132 -28.08 -2.02 3.47
CA GLY A 132 -28.87 -2.07 2.25
C GLY A 132 -30.34 -2.43 2.52
N LYS A 133 -31.19 -2.26 1.51
CA LYS A 133 -32.57 -2.76 1.53
C LYS A 133 -32.58 -4.29 1.52
N ALA A 134 -33.73 -4.90 1.75
CA ALA A 134 -33.88 -6.33 1.68
C ALA A 134 -33.39 -6.89 0.32
N GLY A 135 -32.37 -7.76 0.35
CA GLY A 135 -31.71 -8.30 -0.84
C GLY A 135 -30.43 -7.54 -1.29
N GLU A 136 -30.14 -6.38 -0.72
CA GLU A 136 -28.92 -5.64 -0.93
C GLU A 136 -27.86 -5.99 0.12
N GLY A 137 -26.57 -5.80 -0.23
CA GLY A 137 -25.47 -6.03 0.71
C GLY A 137 -25.43 -5.00 1.84
N SER A 138 -25.08 -5.43 3.04
CA SER A 138 -24.73 -4.55 4.16
C SER A 138 -23.24 -4.68 4.49
N GLY A 139 -22.62 -3.60 4.95
CA GLY A 139 -21.19 -3.60 5.23
C GLY A 139 -20.63 -2.19 5.49
N TYR A 140 -19.35 -2.07 5.24
CA TYR A 140 -18.60 -0.83 5.42
C TYR A 140 -17.99 -0.38 4.09
N ASN A 141 -18.31 0.84 3.66
CA ASN A 141 -17.53 1.54 2.64
C ASN A 141 -16.31 2.13 3.33
N ILE A 142 -15.14 1.75 2.88
CA ILE A 142 -13.85 2.21 3.41
C ILE A 142 -13.19 3.06 2.34
N THR A 143 -12.72 4.23 2.74
CA THR A 143 -11.96 5.14 1.88
C THR A 143 -10.60 5.41 2.52
N LEU A 144 -9.55 5.14 1.75
CA LEU A 144 -8.17 5.46 2.08
C LEU A 144 -7.75 6.62 1.19
N PHE A 145 -7.35 7.75 1.77
CA PHE A 145 -7.03 8.94 0.99
C PHE A 145 -5.75 9.62 1.45
N LYS A 146 -5.05 10.22 0.50
CA LYS A 146 -3.83 11.00 0.73
C LYS A 146 -3.69 12.10 -0.31
N ASN A 147 -3.33 13.30 0.16
CA ASN A 147 -2.77 14.35 -0.68
C ASN A 147 -1.25 14.28 -0.52
N SER A 148 -0.53 14.03 -1.60
CA SER A 148 0.92 13.80 -1.60
C SER A 148 1.62 14.64 -2.65
N ILE A 149 2.88 14.99 -2.39
CA ILE A 149 3.77 15.54 -3.42
C ILE A 149 4.37 14.45 -4.31
N TYR A 150 4.27 13.18 -3.89
CA TYR A 150 4.75 12.03 -4.63
C TYR A 150 3.60 11.34 -5.36
N PRO A 151 3.85 10.84 -6.59
CA PRO A 151 2.89 10.04 -7.33
C PRO A 151 2.73 8.66 -6.70
N LEU A 152 1.80 7.89 -7.24
CA LEU A 152 1.68 6.47 -6.99
C LEU A 152 2.98 5.75 -7.41
N PHE A 153 3.51 4.92 -6.52
CA PHE A 153 4.67 4.07 -6.82
C PHE A 153 4.20 2.68 -7.22
N GLU A 154 4.76 2.16 -8.30
CA GLU A 154 4.69 0.73 -8.58
C GLU A 154 5.72 0.01 -7.71
N VAL A 155 5.35 -1.12 -7.11
CA VAL A 155 6.23 -1.89 -6.23
C VAL A 155 6.32 -3.34 -6.70
N SER A 156 7.41 -4.02 -6.37
CA SER A 156 7.54 -5.44 -6.70
C SER A 156 6.50 -6.27 -5.95
N VAL A 157 5.76 -7.11 -6.67
CA VAL A 157 4.73 -8.00 -6.08
C VAL A 157 5.35 -8.97 -5.07
N ASP A 158 6.59 -9.39 -5.29
CA ASP A 158 7.30 -10.29 -4.40
C ASP A 158 7.52 -9.69 -3.00
N GLU A 159 7.53 -8.37 -2.90
CA GLU A 159 7.73 -7.68 -1.62
C GLU A 159 6.52 -7.75 -0.69
N ILE A 160 5.32 -7.83 -1.25
CA ILE A 160 4.08 -7.88 -0.46
C ILE A 160 3.91 -9.23 0.23
N ASN A 161 4.44 -10.29 -0.38
CA ASN A 161 4.33 -11.66 0.12
C ASN A 161 5.48 -12.07 1.07
N LYS A 162 6.38 -11.13 1.39
CA LYS A 162 7.52 -11.41 2.26
C LYS A 162 7.21 -11.03 3.71
N SER A 163 7.66 -11.86 4.62
CA SER A 163 7.79 -11.48 6.04
C SER A 163 8.65 -10.23 6.18
N PRO A 164 8.42 -9.40 7.22
CA PRO A 164 9.15 -8.16 7.41
C PRO A 164 10.66 -8.40 7.31
N LYS A 165 11.32 -7.64 6.45
CA LYS A 165 12.76 -7.72 6.30
C LYS A 165 13.43 -6.89 7.37
N TRP A 166 14.20 -7.52 8.19
CA TRP A 166 15.04 -6.85 9.17
C TRP A 166 16.16 -6.10 8.47
N ILE A 167 16.27 -4.81 8.75
CA ILE A 167 17.40 -4.01 8.31
C ILE A 167 18.49 -4.14 9.36
N LEU A 168 19.57 -4.75 8.97
CA LEU A 168 20.80 -4.75 9.73
C LEU A 168 21.61 -3.52 9.33
N GLU A 169 21.41 -2.40 10.01
CA GLU A 169 22.23 -1.22 9.72
C GLU A 169 23.72 -1.42 10.04
N ASN A 170 24.06 -2.24 11.00
CA ASN A 170 25.45 -2.43 11.46
C ASN A 170 25.75 -3.87 11.93
N GLY A 171 25.24 -4.89 11.26
CA GLY A 171 25.42 -6.28 11.68
C GLY A 171 26.20 -7.12 10.68
N ILE A 172 27.08 -7.99 11.19
CA ILE A 172 27.74 -9.05 10.42
C ILE A 172 26.90 -10.31 10.58
N TRP A 173 26.55 -10.96 9.45
CA TRP A 173 25.94 -12.28 9.48
C TRP A 173 27.01 -13.33 9.81
N GLU A 174 26.83 -14.03 10.93
CA GLU A 174 27.58 -15.24 11.24
C GLU A 174 26.69 -16.47 11.03
N ASP A 175 27.22 -17.50 10.38
CA ASP A 175 26.51 -18.75 10.13
C ASP A 175 25.93 -19.33 11.44
N GLY A 176 24.64 -19.68 11.39
CA GLY A 176 23.94 -20.33 12.50
C GLY A 176 23.32 -19.38 13.54
N ARG A 177 23.28 -18.08 13.31
CA ARG A 177 22.63 -17.12 14.20
C ARG A 177 21.37 -16.52 13.58
N ILE A 178 20.31 -16.39 14.38
CA ILE A 178 19.04 -15.81 13.98
C ILE A 178 18.81 -14.53 14.78
N TRP A 179 18.48 -13.43 14.08
CA TRP A 179 18.00 -12.21 14.73
C TRP A 179 16.61 -12.40 15.33
N THR A 180 16.42 -11.95 16.55
CA THR A 180 15.08 -11.88 17.17
C THR A 180 14.59 -10.44 17.23
N ARG A 181 13.29 -10.25 17.35
CA ARG A 181 12.62 -8.94 17.37
C ARG A 181 13.18 -7.95 18.41
N ASN A 182 13.88 -8.45 19.43
CA ASN A 182 14.48 -7.64 20.51
C ASN A 182 15.98 -7.39 20.32
N GLY A 183 16.54 -7.60 19.14
CA GLY A 183 17.97 -7.41 18.90
C GLY A 183 18.88 -8.45 19.59
N ILE A 184 18.32 -9.52 20.10
CA ILE A 184 19.06 -10.57 20.78
C ILE A 184 19.40 -11.68 19.77
N TRP A 185 20.67 -11.97 19.64
CA TRP A 185 21.15 -13.09 18.85
C TRP A 185 20.87 -14.41 19.56
N LYS A 186 20.27 -15.36 18.89
CA LYS A 186 20.18 -16.74 19.35
C LYS A 186 21.03 -17.62 18.47
N THR A 187 21.84 -18.45 19.08
CA THR A 187 22.49 -19.61 18.41
C THR A 187 21.48 -20.74 18.35
N ASN A 188 21.36 -21.38 17.18
CA ASN A 188 20.63 -22.64 17.07
C ASN A 188 21.36 -23.74 17.83
#